data_59026fbecab7285675291de4beec37b7
#
_entry.id   59026fbecab7285675291de4beec37b7
#
_cell.length_a   1.000
_cell.length_b   1.000
_cell.length_c   1.000
_cell.angle_alpha   90.00
_cell.angle_beta   90.00
_cell.angle_gamma   90.00
#
_symmetry.space_group_name_H-M   'P 1'
#
loop_
_entity.id
_entity.type
_entity.pdbx_description
1 polymer ?
#
loop_
_entity_poly.entity_id
_entity_poly.type
_entity_poly.pdbx_seq_one_letter_code
_entity_poly.pdbx_strand_id
1 'polypeptide(L)'
;FGAFRVVPRLRYEQLDYNAVDRTGGGSADQSFRDTRTVGGELRLEYEFSGLLSGFAAASYDDVASTSAPAALQRDSRDYTVVAGLRGELSPVISGEASIGYRSRDYDQPAYRDFSGVTFRADLQWYVTPLLTLRAQARPDFRNSGARTVGGILTDTITLSAYYDPLRNWRLALDAGLERGDFGDVDTRTWCKSFRLRAQYRLNRSLSIGAYLGVLRQDVSGAPLVNPFTSFSAGLGVTITP
;
A
#
# COMPACT_ATOMS: atom_id res chain seq x y z
N PHE A 1 -28.26 -14.47 13.00
CA PHE A 1 -26.81 -14.81 13.06
C PHE A 1 -26.58 -16.02 12.16
N GLY A 2 -25.37 -16.15 11.58
CA GLY A 2 -25.03 -17.27 10.70
C GLY A 2 -25.34 -17.03 9.22
N ALA A 3 -25.39 -15.79 8.79
CA ALA A 3 -25.57 -15.47 7.38
C ALA A 3 -24.26 -15.58 6.60
N PHE A 4 -24.30 -16.28 5.46
CA PHE A 4 -23.22 -16.29 4.49
C PHE A 4 -23.42 -15.17 3.48
N ARG A 5 -22.30 -14.51 3.14
CA ARG A 5 -22.23 -13.52 2.07
C ARG A 5 -21.15 -13.90 1.08
N VAL A 6 -21.48 -13.83 -0.19
CA VAL A 6 -20.54 -14.05 -1.29
C VAL A 6 -20.34 -12.72 -1.99
N VAL A 7 -19.08 -12.26 -2.10
CA VAL A 7 -18.73 -10.97 -2.69
C VAL A 7 -17.75 -11.20 -3.84
N PRO A 8 -18.24 -11.28 -5.08
CA PRO A 8 -17.38 -11.26 -6.25
C PRO A 8 -16.92 -9.85 -6.55
N ARG A 9 -15.67 -9.69 -6.99
CA ARG A 9 -15.10 -8.45 -7.51
C ARG A 9 -14.38 -8.75 -8.81
N LEU A 10 -14.54 -7.87 -9.80
CA LEU A 10 -13.78 -7.89 -11.03
C LEU A 10 -12.88 -6.66 -11.07
N ARG A 11 -11.69 -6.83 -11.64
CA ARG A 11 -10.69 -5.76 -11.81
C ARG A 11 -10.31 -5.66 -13.27
N TYR A 12 -10.27 -4.44 -13.75
CA TYR A 12 -9.58 -4.06 -14.96
C TYR A 12 -8.75 -2.82 -14.65
N GLU A 13 -7.48 -2.85 -14.95
CA GLU A 13 -6.57 -1.73 -14.75
C GLU A 13 -5.61 -1.63 -15.93
N GLN A 14 -5.38 -0.42 -16.41
CA GLN A 14 -4.38 -0.15 -17.43
C GLN A 14 -3.48 0.97 -16.93
N LEU A 15 -2.18 0.74 -16.98
CA LEU A 15 -1.15 1.69 -16.57
C LEU A 15 -0.28 1.99 -17.80
N ASP A 16 -0.27 3.26 -18.20
CA ASP A 16 0.55 3.77 -19.30
C ASP A 16 1.55 4.79 -18.73
N TYR A 17 2.84 4.60 -19.04
CA TYR A 17 3.94 5.40 -18.52
C TYR A 17 4.47 6.35 -19.57
N ASN A 18 4.42 7.65 -19.29
CA ASN A 18 4.99 8.67 -20.14
C ASN A 18 6.52 8.66 -20.10
N ALA A 19 7.15 9.14 -21.15
CA ALA A 19 8.58 9.39 -21.18
C ALA A 19 8.97 10.42 -20.10
N VAL A 20 10.15 10.24 -19.51
CA VAL A 20 10.69 11.11 -18.43
C VAL A 20 11.90 11.86 -18.96
N ASP A 21 11.94 13.18 -18.77
CA ASP A 21 13.08 14.00 -19.12
C ASP A 21 14.32 13.68 -18.27
N ARG A 22 15.47 13.62 -18.91
CA ARG A 22 16.75 13.36 -18.25
C ARG A 22 17.41 14.68 -17.86
N THR A 23 18.07 14.72 -16.72
CA THR A 23 18.79 15.89 -16.21
C THR A 23 19.94 16.38 -17.13
N GLY A 24 20.34 15.62 -18.15
CA GLY A 24 21.36 15.98 -19.14
C GLY A 24 20.81 16.25 -20.54
N GLY A 25 19.51 16.38 -20.70
CA GLY A 25 18.80 16.52 -21.97
C GLY A 25 18.37 15.18 -22.58
N GLY A 26 17.32 15.22 -23.41
CA GLY A 26 16.66 14.05 -23.97
C GLY A 26 15.65 13.43 -23.04
N SER A 27 14.83 12.49 -23.55
CA SER A 27 13.83 11.76 -22.78
C SER A 27 14.17 10.28 -22.65
N ALA A 28 13.70 9.65 -21.58
CA ALA A 28 13.76 8.22 -21.35
C ALA A 28 12.38 7.62 -21.56
N ASP A 29 12.23 6.79 -22.57
CA ASP A 29 11.01 6.02 -22.79
C ASP A 29 10.76 5.04 -21.63
N GLN A 30 9.55 5.07 -21.09
CA GLN A 30 9.07 4.22 -20.00
C GLN A 30 7.96 3.26 -20.45
N SER A 31 7.61 3.23 -21.73
CA SER A 31 6.52 2.40 -22.27
C SER A 31 6.73 0.88 -22.03
N PHE A 32 7.97 0.44 -21.81
CA PHE A 32 8.24 -0.95 -21.42
C PHE A 32 7.61 -1.34 -20.06
N ARG A 33 7.07 -0.39 -19.31
CA ARG A 33 6.36 -0.58 -18.04
C ARG A 33 4.86 -0.60 -18.21
N ASP A 34 4.35 -0.30 -19.41
CA ASP A 34 2.92 -0.28 -19.67
C ASP A 34 2.33 -1.67 -19.45
N THR A 35 1.28 -1.72 -18.65
CA THR A 35 0.64 -2.98 -18.28
C THR A 35 -0.87 -2.88 -18.29
N ARG A 36 -1.52 -3.99 -18.61
CA ARG A 36 -2.94 -4.21 -18.46
C ARG A 36 -3.16 -5.38 -17.50
N THR A 37 -3.94 -5.15 -16.47
CA THR A 37 -4.33 -6.17 -15.49
C THR A 37 -5.81 -6.50 -15.64
N VAL A 38 -6.13 -7.76 -15.78
CA VAL A 38 -7.50 -8.29 -15.75
C VAL A 38 -7.56 -9.36 -14.68
N GLY A 39 -8.52 -9.26 -13.78
CA GLY A 39 -8.61 -10.24 -12.72
C GLY A 39 -9.88 -10.15 -11.91
N GLY A 40 -9.91 -10.91 -10.81
CA GLY A 40 -11.04 -10.92 -9.92
C GLY A 40 -10.73 -11.53 -8.56
N GLU A 41 -11.64 -11.27 -7.64
CA GLU A 41 -11.62 -11.82 -6.28
C GLU A 41 -12.99 -12.44 -5.97
N LEU A 42 -12.98 -13.59 -5.34
CA LEU A 42 -14.15 -14.16 -4.70
C LEU A 42 -13.91 -14.17 -3.19
N ARG A 43 -14.78 -13.50 -2.44
CA ARG A 43 -14.72 -13.44 -0.98
C ARG A 43 -15.99 -14.09 -0.41
N LEU A 44 -15.80 -15.02 0.50
CA LEU A 44 -16.82 -15.67 1.30
C LEU A 44 -16.75 -15.11 2.71
N GLU A 45 -17.83 -14.56 3.22
CA GLU A 45 -17.94 -14.06 4.59
C GLU A 45 -18.98 -14.87 5.37
N TYR A 46 -18.68 -15.14 6.63
CA TYR A 46 -19.60 -15.74 7.57
C TYR A 46 -19.74 -14.85 8.81
N GLU A 47 -20.96 -14.44 9.10
CA GLU A 47 -21.30 -13.62 10.24
C GLU A 47 -21.45 -14.48 11.49
N PHE A 48 -20.50 -14.38 12.41
CA PHE A 48 -20.56 -15.06 13.74
C PHE A 48 -21.51 -14.33 14.69
N SER A 49 -21.53 -13.01 14.61
CA SER A 49 -22.39 -12.12 15.37
C SER A 49 -22.67 -10.87 14.54
N GLY A 50 -23.67 -10.06 14.90
CA GLY A 50 -23.94 -8.80 14.22
C GLY A 50 -22.76 -7.82 14.17
N LEU A 51 -21.69 -8.08 14.91
CA LEU A 51 -20.51 -7.21 15.01
C LEU A 51 -19.25 -7.84 14.41
N LEU A 52 -19.19 -9.16 14.27
CA LEU A 52 -17.97 -9.88 13.86
C LEU A 52 -18.25 -10.90 12.78
N SER A 53 -17.48 -10.84 11.70
CA SER A 53 -17.49 -11.79 10.59
C SER A 53 -16.09 -12.37 10.36
N GLY A 54 -16.05 -13.64 10.01
CA GLY A 54 -14.88 -14.29 9.44
C GLY A 54 -14.99 -14.30 7.91
N PHE A 55 -13.87 -14.30 7.21
CA PHE A 55 -13.88 -14.42 5.77
C PHE A 55 -12.70 -15.23 5.23
N ALA A 56 -12.90 -15.79 4.04
CA ALA A 56 -11.85 -16.29 3.18
C ALA A 56 -12.00 -15.65 1.80
N ALA A 57 -10.89 -15.31 1.17
CA ALA A 57 -10.90 -14.73 -0.16
C ALA A 57 -9.80 -15.32 -1.02
N ALA A 58 -10.11 -15.52 -2.30
CA ALA A 58 -9.16 -15.93 -3.32
C ALA A 58 -9.21 -14.93 -4.47
N SER A 59 -8.06 -14.46 -4.93
CA SER A 59 -7.95 -13.59 -6.10
C SER A 59 -6.99 -14.15 -7.13
N TYR A 60 -7.29 -13.84 -8.38
CA TYR A 60 -6.46 -14.10 -9.55
C TYR A 60 -6.39 -12.85 -10.39
N ASP A 61 -5.18 -12.44 -10.78
CA ASP A 61 -4.95 -11.33 -11.69
C ASP A 61 -3.98 -11.79 -12.79
N ASP A 62 -4.33 -11.54 -14.05
CA ASP A 62 -3.49 -11.69 -15.23
C ASP A 62 -2.95 -10.33 -15.62
N VAL A 63 -1.63 -10.21 -15.66
CA VAL A 63 -0.91 -8.96 -15.94
C VAL A 63 -0.20 -9.12 -17.27
N ALA A 64 -0.57 -8.35 -18.28
CA ALA A 64 0.03 -8.35 -19.60
C ALA A 64 0.75 -7.04 -19.88
N SER A 65 1.97 -7.12 -20.40
CA SER A 65 2.72 -5.97 -20.94
C SER A 65 2.11 -5.54 -22.27
N THR A 66 1.82 -4.25 -22.43
CA THR A 66 1.11 -3.75 -23.64
C THR A 66 2.06 -3.15 -24.67
N SER A 67 3.17 -2.59 -24.26
CA SER A 67 4.09 -1.84 -25.14
C SER A 67 5.55 -2.29 -25.02
N ALA A 68 5.84 -3.30 -24.20
CA ALA A 68 7.21 -3.76 -23.99
C ALA A 68 7.71 -4.62 -25.14
N PRO A 69 8.99 -4.43 -25.59
CA PRO A 69 9.66 -5.40 -26.44
C PRO A 69 9.67 -6.80 -25.80
N ALA A 70 9.65 -7.87 -26.62
CA ALA A 70 9.55 -9.25 -26.13
C ALA A 70 10.51 -9.59 -24.98
N ALA A 71 11.75 -9.11 -25.03
CA ALA A 71 12.77 -9.33 -24.00
C ALA A 71 12.52 -8.58 -22.67
N LEU A 72 11.59 -7.64 -22.63
CA LEU A 72 11.27 -6.83 -21.45
C LEU A 72 9.82 -7.01 -20.98
N GLN A 73 9.06 -7.93 -21.60
CA GLN A 73 7.71 -8.26 -21.19
C GLN A 73 7.72 -8.84 -19.77
N ARG A 74 6.80 -8.36 -18.94
CA ARG A 74 6.64 -8.76 -17.52
C ARG A 74 5.27 -9.40 -17.31
N ASP A 75 4.84 -10.15 -18.33
CA ASP A 75 3.58 -10.88 -18.24
C ASP A 75 3.66 -11.86 -17.07
N SER A 76 2.65 -11.83 -16.24
CA SER A 76 2.64 -12.59 -14.99
C SER A 76 1.22 -12.93 -14.54
N ARG A 77 1.12 -13.97 -13.71
CA ARG A 77 -0.12 -14.41 -13.08
C ARG A 77 0.02 -14.31 -11.57
N ASP A 78 -0.91 -13.59 -10.97
CA ASP A 78 -0.93 -13.35 -9.54
C ASP A 78 -2.04 -14.16 -8.89
N TYR A 79 -1.70 -14.91 -7.86
CA TYR A 79 -2.64 -15.65 -7.03
C TYR A 79 -2.52 -15.19 -5.59
N THR A 80 -3.65 -14.95 -4.94
CA THR A 80 -3.67 -14.65 -3.50
C THR A 80 -4.82 -15.39 -2.84
N VAL A 81 -4.53 -16.07 -1.73
CA VAL A 81 -5.55 -16.69 -0.88
C VAL A 81 -5.33 -16.19 0.55
N VAL A 82 -6.38 -15.64 1.15
CA VAL A 82 -6.33 -15.10 2.51
C VAL A 82 -7.53 -15.54 3.31
N ALA A 83 -7.34 -15.60 4.63
CA ALA A 83 -8.43 -15.73 5.60
C ALA A 83 -8.26 -14.68 6.70
N GLY A 84 -9.37 -14.22 7.27
CA GLY A 84 -9.31 -13.15 8.25
C GLY A 84 -10.62 -12.91 9.00
N LEU A 85 -10.56 -11.86 9.81
CA LEU A 85 -11.69 -11.35 10.59
C LEU A 85 -11.97 -9.90 10.23
N ARG A 86 -13.25 -9.51 10.29
CA ARG A 86 -13.72 -8.16 10.06
C ARG A 86 -14.84 -7.82 11.03
N GLY A 87 -14.81 -6.60 11.55
CA GLY A 87 -15.89 -6.08 12.41
C GLY A 87 -15.36 -5.43 13.68
N GLU A 88 -16.17 -5.47 14.72
CA GLU A 88 -15.79 -5.04 16.06
C GLU A 88 -15.12 -6.21 16.79
N LEU A 89 -13.78 -6.19 16.83
CA LEU A 89 -12.97 -7.22 17.52
C LEU A 89 -13.08 -7.08 19.04
N SER A 90 -13.42 -5.89 19.52
CA SER A 90 -13.77 -5.56 20.90
C SER A 90 -14.58 -4.26 20.93
N PRO A 91 -15.18 -3.83 22.07
CA PRO A 91 -15.90 -2.57 22.17
C PRO A 91 -15.09 -1.31 21.79
N VAL A 92 -13.76 -1.41 21.81
CA VAL A 92 -12.84 -0.30 21.51
C VAL A 92 -11.94 -0.57 20.31
N ILE A 93 -12.01 -1.75 19.67
CA ILE A 93 -11.20 -2.11 18.50
C ILE A 93 -12.11 -2.58 17.40
N SER A 94 -12.02 -1.92 16.25
CA SER A 94 -12.72 -2.30 15.02
C SER A 94 -11.76 -2.38 13.84
N GLY A 95 -12.15 -3.10 12.80
CA GLY A 95 -11.39 -3.16 11.55
C GLY A 95 -11.39 -4.54 10.91
N GLU A 96 -10.37 -4.78 10.10
CA GLU A 96 -10.17 -6.01 9.36
C GLU A 96 -8.69 -6.44 9.46
N ALA A 97 -8.46 -7.74 9.66
CA ALA A 97 -7.13 -8.33 9.59
C ALA A 97 -7.20 -9.68 8.89
N SER A 98 -6.23 -9.97 8.03
CA SER A 98 -6.13 -11.23 7.30
C SER A 98 -4.68 -11.66 7.15
N ILE A 99 -4.50 -12.97 7.03
CA ILE A 99 -3.24 -13.63 6.69
C ILE A 99 -3.51 -14.63 5.58
N GLY A 100 -2.51 -14.89 4.75
CA GLY A 100 -2.63 -15.85 3.68
C GLY A 100 -1.33 -16.06 2.92
N TYR A 101 -1.47 -16.48 1.69
CA TYR A 101 -0.37 -16.77 0.79
C TYR A 101 -0.61 -16.08 -0.55
N ARG A 102 0.47 -15.57 -1.15
CA ARG A 102 0.48 -14.99 -2.49
C ARG A 102 1.57 -15.60 -3.34
N SER A 103 1.34 -15.70 -4.64
CA SER A 103 2.31 -16.06 -5.66
C SER A 103 2.16 -15.14 -6.86
N ARG A 104 3.27 -14.78 -7.46
CA ARG A 104 3.36 -14.18 -8.80
C ARG A 104 4.32 -14.99 -9.62
N ASP A 105 3.82 -15.51 -10.73
CA ASP A 105 4.57 -16.33 -11.66
C ASP A 105 4.75 -15.56 -12.96
N TYR A 106 6.01 -15.32 -13.38
CA TYR A 106 6.35 -14.63 -14.62
C TYR A 106 6.43 -15.59 -15.79
N ASP A 107 5.89 -15.20 -16.94
CA ASP A 107 6.03 -15.98 -18.17
C ASP A 107 7.47 -15.96 -18.73
N GLN A 108 8.25 -14.93 -18.41
CA GLN A 108 9.65 -14.75 -18.81
C GLN A 108 10.60 -15.35 -17.78
N PRO A 109 11.44 -16.35 -18.14
CA PRO A 109 12.42 -16.95 -17.23
C PRO A 109 13.51 -15.99 -16.73
N ALA A 110 13.62 -14.80 -17.34
CA ALA A 110 14.55 -13.76 -16.92
C ALA A 110 14.12 -13.08 -15.61
N TYR A 111 12.86 -13.21 -15.21
CA TYR A 111 12.33 -12.65 -13.99
C TYR A 111 12.02 -13.76 -12.99
N ARG A 112 12.35 -13.50 -11.75
CA ARG A 112 12.13 -14.46 -10.67
C ARG A 112 10.71 -14.41 -10.17
N ASP A 113 10.08 -15.58 -10.02
CA ASP A 113 8.79 -15.74 -9.39
C ASP A 113 8.84 -15.35 -7.91
N PHE A 114 7.74 -14.79 -7.43
CA PHE A 114 7.58 -14.44 -6.03
C PHE A 114 6.51 -15.30 -5.39
N SER A 115 6.80 -15.82 -4.21
CA SER A 115 5.78 -16.47 -3.41
C SER A 115 6.06 -16.31 -1.93
N GLY A 116 5.00 -16.26 -1.12
CA GLY A 116 5.20 -16.14 0.32
C GLY A 116 3.95 -15.79 1.11
N VAL A 117 4.12 -15.78 2.40
CA VAL A 117 3.08 -15.35 3.33
C VAL A 117 2.78 -13.87 3.11
N THR A 118 1.50 -13.54 3.10
CA THR A 118 1.00 -12.17 3.00
C THR A 118 0.09 -11.87 4.18
N PHE A 119 0.09 -10.63 4.64
CA PHE A 119 -0.82 -10.19 5.68
C PHE A 119 -1.35 -8.80 5.35
N ARG A 120 -2.60 -8.55 5.71
CA ARG A 120 -3.25 -7.24 5.57
C ARG A 120 -3.96 -6.92 6.87
N ALA A 121 -3.84 -5.68 7.32
CA ALA A 121 -4.56 -5.19 8.47
C ALA A 121 -4.97 -3.73 8.27
N ASP A 122 -6.15 -3.37 8.77
CA ASP A 122 -6.61 -2.01 8.95
C ASP A 122 -7.42 -2.00 10.23
N LEU A 123 -6.75 -1.72 11.35
CA LEU A 123 -7.32 -1.77 12.69
C LEU A 123 -7.37 -0.38 13.29
N GLN A 124 -8.47 -0.05 13.93
CA GLN A 124 -8.69 1.19 14.63
C GLN A 124 -9.01 0.91 16.08
N TRP A 125 -8.26 1.53 16.98
CA TRP A 125 -8.40 1.41 18.41
C TRP A 125 -8.77 2.77 19.03
N TYR A 126 -9.96 2.86 19.59
CA TYR A 126 -10.47 4.01 20.32
C TYR A 126 -9.99 3.95 21.77
N VAL A 127 -8.76 4.43 22.02
CA VAL A 127 -8.11 4.36 23.35
C VAL A 127 -8.87 5.21 24.36
N THR A 128 -9.27 6.40 23.92
CA THR A 128 -10.14 7.34 24.65
C THR A 128 -11.05 8.06 23.67
N PRO A 129 -12.09 8.81 24.12
CA PRO A 129 -12.89 9.65 23.22
C PRO A 129 -12.08 10.70 22.43
N LEU A 130 -10.87 11.02 22.89
CA LEU A 130 -9.98 12.02 22.27
C LEU A 130 -8.79 11.42 21.52
N LEU A 131 -8.48 10.14 21.75
CA LEU A 131 -7.31 9.47 21.18
C LEU A 131 -7.73 8.21 20.42
N THR A 132 -7.45 8.19 19.12
CA THR A 132 -7.64 7.04 18.25
C THR A 132 -6.28 6.63 17.70
N LEU A 133 -5.94 5.35 17.80
CA LEU A 133 -4.81 4.73 17.14
C LEU A 133 -5.29 3.95 15.93
N ARG A 134 -4.52 3.95 14.85
CA ARG A 134 -4.77 3.12 13.66
C ARG A 134 -3.52 2.39 13.27
N ALA A 135 -3.62 1.09 13.05
CA ALA A 135 -2.57 0.25 12.52
C ALA A 135 -2.97 -0.27 11.15
N GLN A 136 -2.15 -0.02 10.14
CA GLN A 136 -2.37 -0.51 8.78
C GLN A 136 -1.16 -1.33 8.34
N ALA A 137 -1.44 -2.48 7.73
CA ALA A 137 -0.43 -3.30 7.08
C ALA A 137 -0.94 -3.63 5.67
N ARG A 138 -0.12 -3.32 4.66
CA ARG A 138 -0.48 -3.48 3.26
C ARG A 138 0.69 -4.05 2.48
N PRO A 139 0.53 -5.26 1.97
CA PRO A 139 1.43 -5.77 0.95
C PRO A 139 1.07 -5.13 -0.39
N ASP A 140 2.07 -4.80 -1.18
CA ASP A 140 1.91 -4.27 -2.53
C ASP A 140 2.93 -4.91 -3.46
N PHE A 141 2.65 -4.85 -4.75
CA PHE A 141 3.57 -5.25 -5.78
C PHE A 141 3.67 -4.12 -6.80
N ARG A 142 4.89 -3.60 -7.02
CA ARG A 142 5.14 -2.47 -7.92
C ARG A 142 6.03 -2.89 -9.07
N ASN A 143 5.70 -2.44 -10.28
CA ASN A 143 6.59 -2.60 -11.42
C ASN A 143 7.87 -1.80 -11.21
N SER A 144 9.02 -2.46 -11.41
CA SER A 144 10.31 -1.80 -11.29
C SER A 144 10.57 -0.83 -12.45
N GLY A 145 11.19 0.31 -12.17
CA GLY A 145 11.74 1.20 -13.20
C GLY A 145 13.04 0.67 -13.84
N ALA A 146 13.68 -0.34 -13.24
CA ALA A 146 14.86 -0.97 -13.80
C ALA A 146 14.44 -2.09 -14.77
N ARG A 147 15.04 -2.12 -15.97
CA ARG A 147 14.73 -3.10 -17.01
C ARG A 147 15.09 -4.54 -16.65
N THR A 148 16.05 -4.71 -15.74
CA THR A 148 16.54 -6.01 -15.26
C THR A 148 15.76 -6.59 -14.10
N VAL A 149 14.72 -5.90 -13.60
CA VAL A 149 13.93 -6.30 -12.43
C VAL A 149 12.46 -6.35 -12.83
N GLY A 150 11.83 -7.50 -12.69
CA GLY A 150 10.41 -7.71 -12.99
C GLY A 150 9.51 -6.84 -12.11
N GLY A 151 9.76 -6.84 -10.82
CA GLY A 151 8.99 -6.05 -9.88
C GLY A 151 9.61 -5.95 -8.49
N ILE A 152 8.97 -5.17 -7.66
CA ILE A 152 9.36 -4.92 -6.28
C ILE A 152 8.21 -5.36 -5.38
N LEU A 153 8.49 -6.31 -4.52
CA LEU A 153 7.57 -6.69 -3.46
C LEU A 153 7.72 -5.71 -2.31
N THR A 154 6.65 -5.02 -1.96
CA THR A 154 6.65 -4.06 -0.85
C THR A 154 5.69 -4.49 0.25
N ASP A 155 6.18 -4.45 1.48
CA ASP A 155 5.36 -4.61 2.69
C ASP A 155 5.41 -3.31 3.47
N THR A 156 4.26 -2.67 3.65
CA THR A 156 4.15 -1.38 4.33
C THR A 156 3.36 -1.54 5.62
N ILE A 157 3.92 -1.07 6.73
CA ILE A 157 3.23 -0.93 8.00
C ILE A 157 3.16 0.56 8.35
N THR A 158 1.98 1.04 8.68
CA THR A 158 1.76 2.42 9.13
C THR A 158 1.01 2.41 10.45
N LEU A 159 1.55 3.11 11.43
CA LEU A 159 0.91 3.40 12.70
C LEU A 159 0.54 4.88 12.73
N SER A 160 -0.71 5.17 13.00
CA SER A 160 -1.22 6.55 13.11
C SER A 160 -1.86 6.76 14.47
N ALA A 161 -1.60 7.92 15.06
CA ALA A 161 -2.27 8.41 16.26
C ALA A 161 -2.99 9.71 15.94
N TYR A 162 -4.27 9.78 16.27
CA TYR A 162 -5.10 10.96 16.12
C TYR A 162 -5.53 11.42 17.50
N TYR A 163 -5.19 12.64 17.86
CA TYR A 163 -5.50 13.22 19.15
C TYR A 163 -6.21 14.57 19.00
N ASP A 164 -7.43 14.63 19.48
CA ASP A 164 -8.32 15.81 19.44
C ASP A 164 -8.42 16.43 20.86
N PRO A 165 -7.37 17.11 21.39
CA PRO A 165 -7.33 17.62 22.76
C PRO A 165 -8.42 18.66 23.04
N LEU A 166 -8.80 19.41 22.03
CA LEU A 166 -9.83 20.46 22.08
C LEU A 166 -10.70 20.36 20.81
N ARG A 167 -11.90 20.93 20.86
CA ARG A 167 -12.84 20.91 19.72
C ARG A 167 -12.30 21.53 18.43
N ASN A 168 -11.33 22.41 18.55
CA ASN A 168 -10.74 23.15 17.44
C ASN A 168 -9.30 22.69 17.11
N TRP A 169 -8.72 21.76 17.87
CA TRP A 169 -7.39 21.21 17.61
C TRP A 169 -7.48 19.74 17.21
N ARG A 170 -6.73 19.39 16.16
CA ARG A 170 -6.44 18.01 15.78
C ARG A 170 -4.94 17.84 15.59
N LEU A 171 -4.37 16.90 16.30
CA LEU A 171 -3.00 16.44 16.14
C LEU A 171 -3.02 15.06 15.51
N ALA A 172 -2.14 14.82 14.56
CA ALA A 172 -1.97 13.50 13.96
C ALA A 172 -0.48 13.18 13.85
N LEU A 173 -0.14 11.97 14.22
CA LEU A 173 1.19 11.40 14.11
C LEU A 173 1.12 10.15 13.24
N ASP A 174 1.96 10.05 12.22
CA ASP A 174 2.09 8.86 11.39
C ASP A 174 3.55 8.38 11.46
N ALA A 175 3.72 7.09 11.71
CA ALA A 175 5.00 6.39 11.62
C ALA A 175 4.85 5.24 10.63
N GLY A 176 5.68 5.23 9.59
CA GLY A 176 5.63 4.23 8.52
C GLY A 176 6.95 3.47 8.40
N LEU A 177 6.84 2.18 8.13
CA LEU A 177 7.95 1.31 7.76
C LEU A 177 7.56 0.57 6.48
N GLU A 178 8.35 0.73 5.42
CA GLU A 178 8.19 0.00 4.17
C GLU A 178 9.45 -0.80 3.89
N ARG A 179 9.29 -2.08 3.61
CA ARG A 179 10.33 -2.97 3.11
C ARG A 179 10.08 -3.21 1.62
N GLY A 180 11.08 -2.98 0.78
CA GLY A 180 11.06 -3.34 -0.64
C GLY A 180 12.06 -4.45 -0.92
N ASP A 181 11.63 -5.52 -1.61
CA ASP A 181 12.47 -6.63 -2.06
C ASP A 181 12.44 -6.69 -3.59
N PHE A 182 13.63 -6.62 -4.20
CA PHE A 182 13.82 -6.61 -5.66
C PHE A 182 14.19 -8.00 -6.16
N GLY A 183 13.31 -8.93 -6.05
CA GLY A 183 13.48 -10.38 -6.28
C GLY A 183 14.55 -10.88 -7.25
N ASP A 184 14.78 -10.19 -8.37
CA ASP A 184 15.75 -10.59 -9.40
C ASP A 184 17.19 -10.23 -9.04
N VAL A 185 17.38 -9.35 -8.06
CA VAL A 185 18.68 -8.87 -7.59
C VAL A 185 18.70 -8.84 -6.08
N ASP A 186 19.84 -9.11 -5.46
CA ASP A 186 19.97 -9.03 -4.01
C ASP A 186 20.00 -7.55 -3.56
N THR A 187 18.86 -6.89 -3.73
CA THR A 187 18.66 -5.51 -3.29
C THR A 187 17.41 -5.45 -2.41
N ARG A 188 17.57 -4.86 -1.23
CA ARG A 188 16.47 -4.58 -0.32
C ARG A 188 16.49 -3.12 0.10
N THR A 189 15.32 -2.53 0.18
CA THR A 189 15.13 -1.17 0.69
C THR A 189 14.31 -1.18 1.97
N TRP A 190 14.65 -0.27 2.87
CA TRP A 190 13.88 0.02 4.06
C TRP A 190 13.59 1.50 4.10
N CYS A 191 12.31 1.88 3.92
CA CYS A 191 11.86 3.26 4.03
C CYS A 191 11.20 3.46 5.38
N LYS A 192 11.75 4.36 6.18
CA LYS A 192 11.21 4.77 7.48
C LYS A 192 10.66 6.18 7.34
N SER A 193 9.41 6.38 7.69
CA SER A 193 8.76 7.69 7.62
C SER A 193 8.16 8.08 8.95
N PHE A 194 8.23 9.36 9.24
CA PHE A 194 7.59 9.96 10.39
C PHE A 194 6.99 11.29 9.98
N ARG A 195 5.73 11.54 10.33
CA ARG A 195 5.02 12.77 9.99
C ARG A 195 4.15 13.22 11.16
N LEU A 196 4.39 14.45 11.62
CA LEU A 196 3.54 15.15 12.57
C LEU A 196 2.69 16.17 11.83
N ARG A 197 1.40 16.20 12.10
CA ARG A 197 0.45 17.18 11.58
C ARG A 197 -0.31 17.82 12.72
N ALA A 198 -0.52 19.12 12.63
CA ALA A 198 -1.38 19.87 13.54
C ALA A 198 -2.36 20.67 12.71
N GLN A 199 -3.63 20.64 13.08
CA GLN A 199 -4.70 21.42 12.46
C GLN A 199 -5.44 22.19 13.52
N TYR A 200 -5.62 23.48 13.29
CA TYR A 200 -6.41 24.37 14.11
C TYR A 200 -7.61 24.91 13.31
N ARG A 201 -8.81 24.69 13.78
CA ARG A 201 -10.03 25.23 13.20
C ARG A 201 -10.36 26.56 13.86
N LEU A 202 -10.24 27.65 13.08
CA LEU A 202 -10.64 28.97 13.56
C LEU A 202 -12.15 29.12 13.67
N ASN A 203 -12.87 28.54 12.69
CA ASN A 203 -14.34 28.50 12.66
C ASN A 203 -14.80 27.32 11.77
N ARG A 204 -16.10 27.27 11.41
CA ARG A 204 -16.68 26.19 10.61
C ARG A 204 -16.13 26.13 9.18
N SER A 205 -15.70 27.26 8.64
CA SER A 205 -15.28 27.40 7.25
C SER A 205 -13.77 27.57 7.09
N LEU A 206 -13.01 27.83 8.16
CA LEU A 206 -11.58 28.16 8.07
C LEU A 206 -10.76 27.32 9.04
N SER A 207 -9.75 26.64 8.49
CA SER A 207 -8.74 25.96 9.30
C SER A 207 -7.32 26.22 8.79
N ILE A 208 -6.37 26.22 9.71
CA ILE A 208 -4.93 26.32 9.44
C ILE A 208 -4.30 24.99 9.82
N GLY A 209 -3.45 24.47 8.95
CA GLY A 209 -2.71 23.24 9.16
C GLY A 209 -1.21 23.44 9.00
N ALA A 210 -0.44 22.69 9.78
CA ALA A 210 1.01 22.59 9.66
C ALA A 210 1.42 21.13 9.68
N TYR A 211 2.51 20.81 8.99
CA TYR A 211 3.13 19.48 9.10
C TYR A 211 4.64 19.55 9.07
N LEU A 212 5.25 18.56 9.71
CA LEU A 212 6.67 18.25 9.64
C LEU A 212 6.80 16.76 9.32
N GLY A 213 7.73 16.41 8.46
CA GLY A 213 7.95 15.02 8.08
C GLY A 213 9.42 14.72 7.82
N VAL A 214 9.80 13.48 8.09
CA VAL A 214 11.09 12.90 7.72
C VAL A 214 10.85 11.56 7.05
N LEU A 215 11.59 11.31 5.96
CA LEU A 215 11.65 10.04 5.25
C LEU A 215 13.11 9.65 5.11
N ARG A 216 13.45 8.44 5.53
CA ARG A 216 14.78 7.86 5.33
C ARG A 216 14.67 6.54 4.60
N GLN A 217 15.43 6.42 3.53
CA GLN A 217 15.61 5.17 2.79
C GLN A 217 17.01 4.62 3.04
N ASP A 218 17.07 3.43 3.59
CA ASP A 218 18.28 2.62 3.71
C ASP A 218 18.25 1.55 2.60
N VAL A 219 19.41 1.21 2.04
CA VAL A 219 19.56 0.22 0.96
C VAL A 219 20.59 -0.82 1.38
N SER A 220 20.32 -2.08 1.13
CA SER A 220 21.24 -3.18 1.34
C SER A 220 21.32 -4.08 0.10
N GLY A 221 22.48 -4.72 -0.12
CA GLY A 221 22.75 -5.53 -1.31
C GLY A 221 23.28 -4.71 -2.48
N ALA A 222 22.97 -5.13 -3.71
CA ALA A 222 23.43 -4.43 -4.93
C ALA A 222 22.75 -3.05 -5.05
N PRO A 223 23.51 -1.96 -5.29
CA PRO A 223 22.96 -0.60 -5.26
C PRO A 223 22.20 -0.24 -6.55
N LEU A 224 20.96 -0.73 -6.71
CA LEU A 224 20.07 -0.30 -7.79
C LEU A 224 19.43 1.07 -7.51
N VAL A 225 19.35 1.45 -6.24
CA VAL A 225 18.79 2.72 -5.77
C VAL A 225 19.72 3.30 -4.71
N ASN A 226 19.67 4.62 -4.53
CA ASN A 226 20.52 5.28 -3.56
C ASN A 226 19.81 5.47 -2.22
N PRO A 227 20.51 5.33 -1.08
CA PRO A 227 19.98 5.74 0.20
C PRO A 227 19.80 7.26 0.24
N PHE A 228 18.78 7.74 0.92
CA PHE A 228 18.56 9.17 1.10
C PHE A 228 17.80 9.48 2.38
N THR A 229 17.89 10.72 2.83
CA THR A 229 17.04 11.28 3.86
C THR A 229 16.40 12.57 3.34
N SER A 230 15.09 12.69 3.50
CA SER A 230 14.31 13.85 3.06
C SER A 230 13.56 14.42 4.25
N PHE A 231 13.59 15.75 4.37
CA PHE A 231 12.79 16.49 5.33
C PHE A 231 11.73 17.28 4.58
N SER A 232 10.54 17.36 5.13
CA SER A 232 9.41 18.10 4.56
C SER A 232 8.71 18.90 5.65
N ALA A 233 8.32 20.12 5.33
CA ALA A 233 7.50 20.97 6.19
C ALA A 233 6.51 21.73 5.31
N GLY A 234 5.34 22.03 5.85
CA GLY A 234 4.36 22.82 5.14
C GLY A 234 3.35 23.46 6.06
N LEU A 235 2.83 24.58 5.56
CA LEU A 235 1.69 25.32 6.13
C LEU A 235 0.57 25.37 5.09
N GLY A 236 -0.65 25.28 5.53
CA GLY A 236 -1.81 25.34 4.64
C GLY A 236 -3.00 25.99 5.32
N VAL A 237 -3.84 26.62 4.51
CA VAL A 237 -5.13 27.18 4.93
C VAL A 237 -6.19 26.45 4.11
N THR A 238 -7.21 25.93 4.78
CA THR A 238 -8.35 25.27 4.14
C THR A 238 -9.60 26.12 4.39
N ILE A 239 -10.26 26.48 3.29
CA ILE A 239 -11.55 27.16 3.32
C ILE A 239 -12.62 26.19 2.83
N THR A 240 -13.62 25.92 3.67
CA THR A 240 -14.76 25.06 3.33
C THR A 240 -16.00 25.98 3.20
N PRO A 241 -16.64 26.05 2.04
CA PRO A 241 -17.84 26.89 1.83
C PRO A 241 -19.04 26.40 2.65
#